data_e433bc8ed2bb34d4779f44b83f0dbbd9
#
_entry.id   e433bc8ed2bb34d4779f44b83f0dbbd9
#
_cell.length_a   1.000
_cell.length_b   1.000
_cell.length_c   1.000
_cell.angle_alpha   90.00
_cell.angle_beta   90.00
_cell.angle_gamma   90.00
#
_symmetry.space_group_name_H-M   'P 1'
#
loop_
_entity.id
_entity.type
_entity.pdbx_description
1 polymer ?
#
loop_
_entity_poly.entity_id
_entity_poly.type
_entity_poly.pdbx_seq_one_letter_code
_entity_poly.pdbx_strand_id
1 'polypeptide(L)'
;KDIDYPVVIVGAGPLEQELHAQAAALGLRNIHFLGRLSDQDKVALLQLSYAIVFPSHLRSEAFGISLLEGAMYGKPMISSEIGTGTSFINIHDETGLVVPPSNPQAFREAMRTLWENPERAAEMGVKAEARYRQLFTADEMGRKWTELYQELLAEKALSYA
;
A
#
# COMPACT_ATOMS: atom_id res chain seq x y z
N LYS A 1 -3.81 11.19 -17.89
CA LYS A 1 -3.43 11.81 -19.16
C LYS A 1 -2.23 12.67 -18.86
N ASP A 2 -1.18 12.83 -19.29
CA ASP A 2 0.01 13.62 -18.92
C ASP A 2 0.97 12.94 -17.90
N ILE A 3 0.85 11.64 -17.70
CA ILE A 3 1.82 10.85 -16.92
C ILE A 3 2.71 10.14 -17.94
N ASP A 4 4.01 10.41 -17.88
CA ASP A 4 5.00 9.91 -18.85
C ASP A 4 5.82 8.71 -18.30
N TYR A 5 5.46 8.20 -17.12
CA TYR A 5 6.06 7.01 -16.53
C TYR A 5 5.09 5.82 -16.55
N PRO A 6 5.61 4.57 -16.59
CA PRO A 6 4.77 3.40 -16.66
C PRO A 6 3.98 3.18 -15.36
N VAL A 7 2.71 2.83 -15.52
CA VAL A 7 1.84 2.37 -14.45
C VAL A 7 1.50 0.91 -14.69
N VAL A 8 1.78 0.06 -13.71
CA VAL A 8 1.55 -1.38 -13.82
C VAL A 8 0.40 -1.77 -12.90
N ILE A 9 -0.62 -2.42 -13.45
CA ILE A 9 -1.75 -2.97 -12.73
C ILE A 9 -1.59 -4.49 -12.65
N VAL A 10 -1.54 -5.01 -11.43
CA VAL A 10 -1.43 -6.45 -11.14
C VAL A 10 -2.72 -6.92 -10.48
N GLY A 11 -3.20 -8.05 -10.92
CA GLY A 11 -4.42 -8.66 -10.43
C GLY A 11 -5.38 -8.99 -11.57
N ALA A 12 -6.41 -9.75 -11.28
CA ALA A 12 -7.49 -10.07 -12.19
C ALA A 12 -8.82 -9.98 -11.44
N GLY A 13 -9.85 -9.55 -12.12
CA GLY A 13 -11.17 -9.38 -11.52
C GLY A 13 -12.25 -9.07 -12.56
N PRO A 14 -13.51 -8.99 -12.13
CA PRO A 14 -14.64 -8.78 -13.03
C PRO A 14 -14.59 -7.46 -13.80
N LEU A 15 -13.85 -6.46 -13.30
CA LEU A 15 -13.73 -5.14 -13.94
C LEU A 15 -12.58 -5.05 -14.95
N GLU A 16 -11.84 -6.12 -15.21
CA GLU A 16 -10.64 -6.10 -16.06
C GLU A 16 -10.94 -5.55 -17.46
N GLN A 17 -11.98 -6.07 -18.13
CA GLN A 17 -12.36 -5.61 -19.46
C GLN A 17 -12.81 -4.15 -19.48
N GLU A 18 -13.54 -3.71 -18.47
CA GLU A 18 -13.97 -2.32 -18.33
C GLU A 18 -12.78 -1.38 -18.17
N LEU A 19 -11.81 -1.74 -17.33
CA LEU A 19 -10.59 -0.96 -17.10
C LEU A 19 -9.72 -0.87 -18.36
N HIS A 20 -9.60 -1.96 -19.11
CA HIS A 20 -8.94 -1.94 -20.42
C HIS A 20 -9.63 -0.99 -21.41
N ALA A 21 -10.96 -1.07 -21.51
CA ALA A 21 -11.74 -0.19 -22.37
C ALA A 21 -11.60 1.28 -21.96
N GLN A 22 -11.61 1.56 -20.66
CA GLN A 22 -11.43 2.91 -20.12
C GLN A 22 -10.01 3.44 -20.44
N ALA A 23 -8.98 2.64 -20.26
CA ALA A 23 -7.61 3.02 -20.58
C ALA A 23 -7.46 3.35 -22.08
N ALA A 24 -8.06 2.54 -22.96
CA ALA A 24 -8.07 2.77 -24.40
C ALA A 24 -8.83 4.05 -24.77
N ALA A 25 -10.02 4.27 -24.21
CA ALA A 25 -10.84 5.47 -24.46
C ALA A 25 -10.14 6.76 -24.02
N LEU A 26 -9.34 6.70 -22.94
CA LEU A 26 -8.52 7.80 -22.46
C LEU A 26 -7.20 7.99 -23.21
N GLY A 27 -6.87 7.08 -24.13
CA GLY A 27 -5.63 7.10 -24.92
C GLY A 27 -4.38 6.91 -24.06
N LEU A 28 -4.47 6.14 -22.97
CA LEU A 28 -3.33 5.87 -22.08
C LEU A 28 -2.39 4.86 -22.75
N ARG A 29 -1.11 5.23 -22.89
CA ARG A 29 -0.10 4.40 -23.57
C ARG A 29 0.83 3.70 -22.59
N ASN A 30 1.05 4.28 -21.42
CA ASN A 30 2.00 3.80 -20.40
C ASN A 30 1.31 3.07 -19.24
N ILE A 31 0.15 2.44 -19.50
CA ILE A 31 -0.52 1.59 -18.53
C ILE A 31 -0.42 0.12 -18.97
N HIS A 32 0.00 -0.74 -18.06
CA HIS A 32 0.26 -2.15 -18.34
C HIS A 32 -0.55 -3.02 -17.38
N PHE A 33 -1.41 -3.86 -17.93
CA PHE A 33 -2.18 -4.83 -17.17
C PHE A 33 -1.48 -6.19 -17.26
N LEU A 34 -0.96 -6.71 -16.15
CA LEU A 34 -0.20 -7.96 -16.10
C LEU A 34 -1.03 -9.16 -15.65
N GLY A 35 -2.30 -8.95 -15.29
CA GLY A 35 -3.10 -10.03 -14.73
C GLY A 35 -2.54 -10.52 -13.38
N ARG A 36 -2.74 -11.80 -13.07
CA ARG A 36 -2.18 -12.43 -11.88
C ARG A 36 -0.73 -12.81 -12.11
N LEU A 37 0.12 -12.47 -11.16
CA LEU A 37 1.53 -12.84 -11.17
C LEU A 37 1.78 -13.99 -10.19
N SER A 38 2.86 -14.74 -10.43
CA SER A 38 3.44 -15.62 -9.43
C SER A 38 4.01 -14.81 -8.27
N ASP A 39 4.20 -15.42 -7.09
CA ASP A 39 4.83 -14.73 -5.95
C ASP A 39 6.24 -14.25 -6.29
N GLN A 40 6.98 -15.03 -7.07
CA GLN A 40 8.33 -14.66 -7.52
C GLN A 40 8.31 -13.42 -8.42
N ASP A 41 7.40 -13.36 -9.40
CA ASP A 41 7.27 -12.23 -10.31
C ASP A 41 6.74 -10.98 -9.58
N LYS A 42 5.82 -11.18 -8.61
CA LYS A 42 5.32 -10.10 -7.77
C LYS A 42 6.46 -9.48 -6.93
N VAL A 43 7.31 -10.30 -6.33
CA VAL A 43 8.50 -9.82 -5.60
C VAL A 43 9.44 -9.04 -6.52
N ALA A 44 9.74 -9.57 -7.69
CA ALA A 44 10.59 -8.88 -8.67
C ALA A 44 10.01 -7.52 -9.08
N LEU A 45 8.68 -7.47 -9.32
CA LEU A 45 8.00 -6.21 -9.66
C LEU A 45 8.04 -5.22 -8.51
N LEU A 46 7.80 -5.66 -7.26
CA LEU A 46 7.89 -4.80 -6.08
C LEU A 46 9.30 -4.21 -5.91
N GLN A 47 10.34 -5.01 -6.13
CA GLN A 47 11.72 -4.54 -6.08
C GLN A 47 12.02 -3.48 -7.15
N LEU A 48 11.50 -3.64 -8.37
CA LEU A 48 11.68 -2.73 -9.49
C LEU A 48 10.79 -1.49 -9.41
N SER A 49 9.71 -1.52 -8.64
CA SER A 49 8.75 -0.43 -8.54
C SER A 49 9.39 0.81 -7.92
N TYR A 50 8.99 1.97 -8.42
CA TYR A 50 9.34 3.27 -7.85
C TYR A 50 8.49 3.59 -6.62
N ALA A 51 7.18 3.36 -6.71
CA ALA A 51 6.20 3.60 -5.66
C ALA A 51 5.04 2.61 -5.76
N ILE A 52 4.30 2.44 -4.69
CA ILE A 52 3.05 1.66 -4.67
C ILE A 52 1.86 2.61 -4.67
N VAL A 53 0.94 2.39 -5.60
CA VAL A 53 -0.31 3.13 -5.71
C VAL A 53 -1.49 2.23 -5.34
N PHE A 54 -2.26 2.64 -4.33
CA PHE A 54 -3.34 1.85 -3.74
C PHE A 54 -4.64 2.66 -3.72
N PRO A 55 -5.42 2.63 -4.83
CA PRO A 55 -6.55 3.52 -5.04
C PRO A 55 -7.85 3.03 -4.38
N SER A 56 -7.79 2.08 -3.45
CA SER A 56 -8.98 1.62 -2.71
C SER A 56 -9.70 2.80 -2.05
N HIS A 57 -10.98 2.96 -2.32
CA HIS A 57 -11.77 4.11 -1.90
C HIS A 57 -12.97 3.75 -1.03
N LEU A 58 -13.17 2.46 -0.75
CA LEU A 58 -14.26 1.93 0.05
C LEU A 58 -13.75 1.30 1.34
N ARG A 59 -14.53 1.40 2.41
CA ARG A 59 -14.24 0.81 3.72
C ARG A 59 -14.25 -0.72 3.74
N SER A 60 -14.67 -1.38 2.65
CA SER A 60 -14.52 -2.82 2.46
C SER A 60 -13.06 -3.27 2.41
N GLU A 61 -12.14 -2.36 2.07
CA GLU A 61 -10.71 -2.57 2.28
C GLU A 61 -10.37 -2.31 3.75
N ALA A 62 -10.18 -3.38 4.49
CA ALA A 62 -10.01 -3.30 5.93
C ALA A 62 -8.59 -2.90 6.36
N PHE A 63 -7.57 -3.29 5.60
CA PHE A 63 -6.19 -3.16 6.06
C PHE A 63 -5.22 -2.66 4.98
N GLY A 64 -5.14 -3.30 3.81
CA GLY A 64 -4.23 -2.93 2.74
C GLY A 64 -2.94 -3.75 2.71
N ILE A 65 -3.04 -5.07 2.56
CA ILE A 65 -1.87 -5.96 2.52
C ILE A 65 -0.87 -5.53 1.44
N SER A 66 -1.34 -5.06 0.28
CA SER A 66 -0.45 -4.57 -0.79
C SER A 66 0.36 -3.34 -0.38
N LEU A 67 -0.12 -2.52 0.56
CA LEU A 67 0.67 -1.45 1.16
C LEU A 67 1.81 -2.01 2.01
N LEU A 68 1.54 -3.05 2.81
CA LEU A 68 2.59 -3.74 3.57
C LEU A 68 3.65 -4.37 2.68
N GLU A 69 3.23 -4.99 1.58
CA GLU A 69 4.15 -5.52 0.57
C GLU A 69 5.03 -4.41 0.00
N GLY A 70 4.47 -3.25 -0.30
CA GLY A 70 5.25 -2.09 -0.74
C GLY A 70 6.22 -1.59 0.32
N ALA A 71 5.76 -1.43 1.56
CA ALA A 71 6.58 -1.00 2.68
C ALA A 71 7.74 -1.97 2.96
N MET A 72 7.51 -3.28 2.86
CA MET A 72 8.53 -4.32 3.02
C MET A 72 9.73 -4.14 2.07
N TYR A 73 9.48 -3.58 0.87
CA TYR A 73 10.51 -3.32 -0.14
C TYR A 73 10.94 -1.84 -0.19
N GLY A 74 10.65 -1.07 0.84
CA GLY A 74 11.09 0.32 0.95
C GLY A 74 10.46 1.25 -0.10
N LYS A 75 9.21 0.97 -0.51
CA LYS A 75 8.54 1.80 -1.51
C LYS A 75 7.65 2.85 -0.85
N PRO A 76 7.74 4.11 -1.29
CA PRO A 76 6.77 5.11 -0.88
C PRO A 76 5.38 4.72 -1.39
N MET A 77 4.34 5.06 -0.63
CA MET A 77 2.99 4.61 -0.89
C MET A 77 2.06 5.80 -1.18
N ILE A 78 1.06 5.58 -2.03
CA ILE A 78 -0.07 6.48 -2.19
C ILE A 78 -1.35 5.70 -1.90
N SER A 79 -2.15 6.16 -0.94
CA SER A 79 -3.42 5.54 -0.55
C SER A 79 -4.51 6.56 -0.31
N SER A 80 -5.76 6.12 -0.23
CA SER A 80 -6.88 6.99 0.14
C SER A 80 -7.17 6.89 1.63
N GLU A 81 -7.61 8.01 2.23
CA GLU A 81 -8.11 8.05 3.62
C GLU A 81 -9.53 7.48 3.68
N ILE A 82 -9.65 6.23 4.04
CA ILE A 82 -10.95 5.53 4.09
C ILE A 82 -11.35 5.12 5.51
N GLY A 83 -10.62 5.57 6.53
CA GLY A 83 -10.91 5.30 7.94
C GLY A 83 -10.76 3.83 8.32
N THR A 84 -9.76 3.13 7.76
CA THR A 84 -9.43 1.73 8.04
C THR A 84 -7.95 1.57 8.33
N GLY A 85 -7.42 0.34 8.37
CA GLY A 85 -6.01 0.07 8.61
C GLY A 85 -5.05 0.65 7.56
N THR A 86 -5.55 1.10 6.41
CA THR A 86 -4.71 1.68 5.34
C THR A 86 -3.91 2.89 5.81
N SER A 87 -4.53 3.82 6.55
CA SER A 87 -3.85 4.99 7.12
C SER A 87 -3.04 4.69 8.39
N PHE A 88 -3.18 3.49 8.96
CA PHE A 88 -2.25 3.00 9.97
C PHE A 88 -0.95 2.46 9.36
N ILE A 89 -1.01 1.92 8.15
CA ILE A 89 0.17 1.45 7.41
C ILE A 89 0.89 2.62 6.76
N ASN A 90 0.16 3.41 5.96
CA ASN A 90 0.68 4.55 5.21
C ASN A 90 0.41 5.85 5.96
N ILE A 91 1.43 6.43 6.55
CA ILE A 91 1.36 7.70 7.28
C ILE A 91 1.66 8.84 6.31
N HIS A 92 0.71 9.79 6.21
CA HIS A 92 0.84 10.95 5.32
C HIS A 92 2.10 11.75 5.63
N ASP A 93 2.84 12.12 4.57
CA ASP A 93 4.11 12.85 4.61
C ASP A 93 5.26 12.15 5.34
N GLU A 94 5.05 10.92 5.82
CA GLU A 94 6.08 10.14 6.49
C GLU A 94 6.48 8.91 5.68
N THR A 95 5.53 8.00 5.37
CA THR A 95 5.78 6.77 4.62
C THR A 95 5.23 6.83 3.19
N GLY A 96 4.52 7.90 2.87
CA GLY A 96 3.89 8.12 1.58
C GLY A 96 2.91 9.27 1.63
N LEU A 97 1.98 9.29 0.71
CA LEU A 97 0.94 10.31 0.61
C LEU A 97 -0.45 9.66 0.78
N VAL A 98 -1.29 10.28 1.61
CA VAL A 98 -2.68 9.86 1.82
C VAL A 98 -3.58 10.95 1.26
N VAL A 99 -4.52 10.57 0.40
CA VAL A 99 -5.40 11.50 -0.32
C VAL A 99 -6.87 11.23 0.00
N PRO A 100 -7.79 12.19 -0.24
CA PRO A 100 -9.21 11.94 -0.11
C PRO A 100 -9.69 10.81 -1.02
N PRO A 101 -10.59 9.91 -0.55
CA PRO A 101 -11.13 8.83 -1.37
C PRO A 101 -11.96 9.38 -2.53
N SER A 102 -12.07 8.60 -3.60
CA SER A 102 -12.83 8.97 -4.81
C SER A 102 -12.41 10.31 -5.44
N ASN A 103 -11.15 10.71 -5.25
CA ASN A 103 -10.60 11.95 -5.80
C ASN A 103 -9.43 11.67 -6.76
N PRO A 104 -9.70 11.42 -8.06
CA PRO A 104 -8.65 11.12 -9.03
C PRO A 104 -7.64 12.26 -9.21
N GLN A 105 -8.05 13.50 -9.01
CA GLN A 105 -7.18 14.67 -9.13
C GLN A 105 -6.14 14.68 -7.99
N ALA A 106 -6.58 14.50 -6.75
CA ALA A 106 -5.66 14.41 -5.61
C ALA A 106 -4.71 13.21 -5.74
N PHE A 107 -5.20 12.09 -6.25
CA PHE A 107 -4.38 10.90 -6.51
C PHE A 107 -3.31 11.17 -7.57
N ARG A 108 -3.70 11.82 -8.68
CA ARG A 108 -2.77 12.25 -9.73
C ARG A 108 -1.70 13.21 -9.19
N GLU A 109 -2.10 14.21 -8.39
CA GLU A 109 -1.16 15.16 -7.79
C GLU A 109 -0.18 14.47 -6.84
N ALA A 110 -0.63 13.50 -6.06
CA ALA A 110 0.24 12.70 -5.21
C ALA A 110 1.28 11.90 -6.03
N MET A 111 0.84 11.26 -7.11
CA MET A 111 1.74 10.55 -8.04
C MET A 111 2.78 11.50 -8.63
N ARG A 112 2.37 12.69 -9.08
CA ARG A 112 3.25 13.73 -9.62
C ARG A 112 4.23 14.22 -8.56
N THR A 113 3.76 14.47 -7.34
CA THR A 113 4.59 14.93 -6.23
C THR A 113 5.74 13.98 -5.94
N LEU A 114 5.48 12.67 -5.89
CA LEU A 114 6.54 11.67 -5.70
C LEU A 114 7.50 11.64 -6.88
N TRP A 115 6.99 11.72 -8.11
CA TRP A 115 7.81 11.67 -9.31
C TRP A 115 8.74 12.88 -9.45
N GLU A 116 8.23 14.07 -9.16
CA GLU A 116 9.00 15.33 -9.24
C GLU A 116 9.97 15.53 -8.05
N ASN A 117 9.83 14.74 -6.97
CA ASN A 117 10.65 14.83 -5.77
C ASN A 117 11.26 13.48 -5.38
N PRO A 118 12.20 12.94 -6.18
CA PRO A 118 12.74 11.59 -5.98
C PRO A 118 13.46 11.41 -4.64
N GLU A 119 14.11 12.42 -4.12
CA GLU A 119 14.76 12.36 -2.80
C GLU A 119 13.74 12.18 -1.69
N ARG A 120 12.66 12.97 -1.70
CA ARG A 120 11.54 12.82 -0.76
C ARG A 120 10.87 11.46 -0.89
N ALA A 121 10.66 10.97 -2.11
CA ALA A 121 10.10 9.65 -2.35
C ALA A 121 10.99 8.54 -1.75
N ALA A 122 12.31 8.63 -1.93
CA ALA A 122 13.27 7.70 -1.34
C ALA A 122 13.26 7.74 0.19
N GLU A 123 13.22 8.92 0.80
CA GLU A 123 13.11 9.08 2.26
C GLU A 123 11.82 8.45 2.82
N MET A 124 10.69 8.66 2.14
CA MET A 124 9.42 8.02 2.50
C MET A 124 9.52 6.50 2.40
N GLY A 125 10.16 5.96 1.38
CA GLY A 125 10.40 4.54 1.22
C GLY A 125 11.22 3.94 2.37
N VAL A 126 12.31 4.60 2.77
CA VAL A 126 13.13 4.20 3.92
C VAL A 126 12.30 4.17 5.21
N LYS A 127 11.49 5.20 5.45
CA LYS A 127 10.60 5.25 6.62
C LYS A 127 9.50 4.18 6.58
N ALA A 128 8.97 3.89 5.39
CA ALA A 128 8.00 2.81 5.20
C ALA A 128 8.58 1.44 5.56
N GLU A 129 9.80 1.13 5.11
CA GLU A 129 10.50 -0.11 5.46
C GLU A 129 10.79 -0.19 6.96
N ALA A 130 11.29 0.89 7.56
CA ALA A 130 11.56 0.93 9.00
C ALA A 130 10.30 0.67 9.82
N ARG A 131 9.17 1.30 9.44
CA ARG A 131 7.86 1.08 10.07
C ARG A 131 7.37 -0.36 9.88
N TYR A 132 7.53 -0.94 8.69
CA TYR A 132 7.21 -2.34 8.42
C TYR A 132 7.98 -3.25 9.36
N ARG A 133 9.30 -3.08 9.45
CA ARG A 133 10.17 -3.90 10.33
C ARG A 133 9.79 -3.78 11.79
N GLN A 134 9.39 -2.61 12.24
CA GLN A 134 9.03 -2.34 13.63
C GLN A 134 7.67 -2.92 14.03
N LEU A 135 6.69 -2.93 13.12
CA LEU A 135 5.29 -3.14 13.51
C LEU A 135 4.62 -4.36 12.88
N PHE A 136 5.09 -4.80 11.71
CA PHE A 136 4.30 -5.67 10.84
C PHE A 136 4.98 -7.00 10.47
N THR A 137 6.15 -7.29 11.02
CA THR A 137 6.80 -8.58 10.79
C THR A 137 6.04 -9.71 11.51
N ALA A 138 6.20 -10.95 11.03
CA ALA A 138 5.63 -12.13 11.68
C ALA A 138 6.13 -12.29 13.12
N ASP A 139 7.41 -12.00 13.37
CA ASP A 139 8.01 -12.07 14.70
C ASP A 139 7.37 -11.06 15.65
N GLU A 140 7.18 -9.82 15.20
CA GLU A 140 6.54 -8.77 16.00
C GLU A 140 5.07 -9.10 16.29
N MET A 141 4.35 -9.63 15.32
CA MET A 141 2.99 -10.12 15.51
C MET A 141 2.95 -11.25 16.54
N GLY A 142 3.83 -12.25 16.42
CA GLY A 142 3.92 -13.37 17.35
C GLY A 142 4.25 -12.92 18.78
N ARG A 143 5.19 -11.98 18.92
CA ARG A 143 5.54 -11.38 20.21
C ARG A 143 4.33 -10.71 20.88
N LYS A 144 3.63 -9.84 20.17
CA LYS A 144 2.45 -9.12 20.68
C LYS A 144 1.30 -10.06 21.06
N TRP A 145 1.05 -11.11 20.29
CA TRP A 145 0.06 -12.12 20.65
C TRP A 145 0.46 -12.86 21.93
N THR A 146 1.73 -13.22 22.06
CA THR A 146 2.23 -13.91 23.27
C THR A 146 2.06 -13.03 24.51
N GLU A 147 2.43 -11.76 24.43
CA GLU A 147 2.26 -10.79 25.51
C GLU A 147 0.79 -10.65 25.91
N LEU A 148 -0.11 -10.46 24.94
CA LEU A 148 -1.54 -10.36 25.19
C LEU A 148 -2.09 -11.61 25.92
N TYR A 149 -1.71 -12.80 25.49
CA TYR A 149 -2.14 -14.03 26.17
C TYR A 149 -1.59 -14.13 27.57
N GLN A 150 -0.35 -13.72 27.82
CA GLN A 150 0.22 -13.71 29.16
C GLN A 150 -0.50 -12.74 30.09
N GLU A 151 -0.83 -11.53 29.62
CA GLU A 151 -1.61 -10.55 30.37
C GLU A 151 -3.00 -11.09 30.75
N LEU A 152 -3.73 -11.63 29.77
CA LEU A 152 -5.08 -12.20 30.01
C LEU A 152 -5.06 -13.37 31.00
N LEU A 153 -4.03 -14.22 30.95
CA LEU A 153 -3.89 -15.33 31.90
C LEU A 153 -3.57 -14.84 33.30
N ALA A 154 -2.74 -13.79 33.44
CA ALA A 154 -2.43 -13.19 34.71
C ALA A 154 -3.66 -12.51 35.38
N GLU A 155 -4.44 -11.75 34.61
CA GLU A 155 -5.69 -11.14 35.05
C GLU A 155 -6.70 -12.20 35.53
N LYS A 156 -6.82 -13.30 34.78
CA LYS A 156 -7.72 -14.39 35.16
C LYS A 156 -7.27 -15.09 36.42
N ALA A 157 -5.98 -15.30 36.64
CA ALA A 157 -5.46 -15.89 37.86
C ALA A 157 -5.78 -15.02 39.11
N LEU A 158 -5.68 -13.69 38.95
CA LEU A 158 -6.03 -12.76 40.02
C LEU A 158 -7.54 -12.72 40.35
N SER A 159 -8.40 -13.03 39.37
CA SER A 159 -9.86 -13.05 39.59
C SER A 159 -10.37 -14.26 40.34
N TYR A 160 -9.55 -15.31 40.50
CA TYR A 160 -9.87 -16.54 41.25
C TYR A 160 -9.19 -16.64 42.62
N ALA A 161 -8.37 -15.65 43.00
CA ALA A 161 -7.69 -15.57 44.27
C ALA A 161 -8.45 -14.67 45.24
#